data_6991780bc7987504c4038f806c8fef77
#
_entry.id   6991780bc7987504c4038f806c8fef77
#
_cell.length_a   1.000
_cell.length_b   1.000
_cell.length_c   1.000
_cell.angle_alpha   90.00
_cell.angle_beta   90.00
_cell.angle_gamma   90.00
#
_symmetry.space_group_name_H-M   'P 1'
#
loop_
_entity.id
_entity.type
_entity.pdbx_description
1 polymer ?
#
loop_
_entity_poly.entity_id
_entity_poly.type
_entity_poly.pdbx_seq_one_letter_code
_entity_poly.pdbx_strand_id
1 'polypeptide(L)'
;EISIKNEDAEVFVQKLIDEGASLIGLGARDTLRLEAGLCLYGHDMDINKSPIEANLKWAISKNRILEGGFIGYEKIKSQIEKGVSKIRVGIKPEGRIIAREKTSIFSEDDKNIGEITSGTFGPSVQAPVAMGYVENSFSKIDTKVFLEVRGKKYPAIISNLPFYKKSYVKGVSK
;
A
#
# COMPACT_ATOMS: atom_id res chain seq x y z
N GLU A 1 -17.55 -7.46 3.17
CA GLU A 1 -17.46 -7.28 4.63
C GLU A 1 -18.82 -7.54 5.25
N ILE A 2 -18.89 -8.29 6.36
CA ILE A 2 -20.14 -8.69 7.00
C ILE A 2 -20.04 -8.29 8.47
N SER A 3 -21.07 -7.60 8.97
CA SER A 3 -21.21 -7.17 10.35
C SER A 3 -22.44 -7.83 10.95
N ILE A 4 -22.25 -8.61 12.00
CA ILE A 4 -23.30 -9.37 12.70
C ILE A 4 -23.10 -9.28 14.22
N LYS A 5 -24.10 -9.69 15.00
CA LYS A 5 -23.95 -9.79 16.46
C LYS A 5 -22.98 -10.90 16.82
N ASN A 6 -22.23 -10.73 17.92
CA ASN A 6 -21.25 -11.72 18.37
C ASN A 6 -21.86 -13.09 18.63
N GLU A 7 -23.08 -13.14 19.18
CA GLU A 7 -23.82 -14.38 19.47
C GLU A 7 -24.17 -15.20 18.21
N ASP A 8 -24.29 -14.53 17.04
CA ASP A 8 -24.62 -15.18 15.78
C ASP A 8 -23.36 -15.57 14.97
N ALA A 9 -22.17 -15.10 15.37
CA ALA A 9 -20.95 -15.19 14.56
C ALA A 9 -20.52 -16.63 14.28
N GLU A 10 -20.53 -17.50 15.30
CA GLU A 10 -20.12 -18.90 15.17
C GLU A 10 -21.03 -19.67 14.21
N VAL A 11 -22.35 -19.55 14.42
CA VAL A 11 -23.35 -20.22 13.57
C VAL A 11 -23.27 -19.73 12.13
N PHE A 12 -23.07 -18.43 11.95
CA PHE A 12 -22.93 -17.83 10.62
C PHE A 12 -21.67 -18.30 9.90
N VAL A 13 -20.52 -18.33 10.59
CA VAL A 13 -19.25 -18.80 10.01
C VAL A 13 -19.34 -20.27 9.65
N GLN A 14 -19.97 -21.11 10.52
CA GLN A 14 -20.16 -22.53 10.21
C GLN A 14 -20.99 -22.73 8.94
N LYS A 15 -22.08 -21.99 8.76
CA LYS A 15 -22.87 -22.03 7.51
C LYS A 15 -22.05 -21.69 6.27
N LEU A 16 -21.14 -20.69 6.35
CA LEU A 16 -20.27 -20.36 5.24
C LEU A 16 -19.30 -21.50 4.91
N ILE A 17 -18.75 -22.16 5.93
CA ILE A 17 -17.87 -23.32 5.76
C ILE A 17 -18.63 -24.49 5.12
N ASP A 18 -19.83 -24.78 5.58
CA ASP A 18 -20.69 -25.83 5.04
C ASP A 18 -21.06 -25.59 3.58
N GLU A 19 -21.19 -24.32 3.17
CA GLU A 19 -21.38 -23.88 1.77
C GLU A 19 -20.07 -23.80 0.96
N GLY A 20 -18.96 -24.30 1.51
CA GLY A 20 -17.67 -24.43 0.81
C GLY A 20 -16.72 -23.24 0.92
N ALA A 21 -16.98 -22.28 1.80
CA ALA A 21 -16.01 -21.21 2.06
C ALA A 21 -14.79 -21.75 2.82
N SER A 22 -13.60 -21.36 2.38
CA SER A 22 -12.36 -21.68 3.08
C SER A 22 -11.98 -20.59 4.07
N LEU A 23 -11.50 -20.98 5.26
CA LEU A 23 -10.95 -20.05 6.23
C LEU A 23 -9.59 -19.56 5.75
N ILE A 24 -9.49 -18.24 5.58
CA ILE A 24 -8.26 -17.55 5.17
C ILE A 24 -7.72 -16.73 6.32
N GLY A 25 -6.48 -17.02 6.70
CA GLY A 25 -5.83 -16.32 7.82
C GLY A 25 -5.50 -14.86 7.51
N LEU A 26 -5.33 -14.08 8.58
CA LEU A 26 -5.02 -12.65 8.51
C LEU A 26 -3.70 -12.37 7.77
N GLY A 27 -2.71 -13.25 7.88
CA GLY A 27 -1.45 -13.15 7.14
C GLY A 27 -1.64 -13.26 5.62
N ALA A 28 -2.56 -14.12 5.15
CA ALA A 28 -2.88 -14.21 3.73
C ALA A 28 -3.56 -12.92 3.24
N ARG A 29 -4.48 -12.36 4.02
CA ARG A 29 -5.10 -11.06 3.71
C ARG A 29 -4.05 -9.96 3.60
N ASP A 30 -3.08 -9.91 4.52
CA ASP A 30 -2.04 -8.88 4.52
C ASP A 30 -1.09 -9.02 3.31
N THR A 31 -0.66 -10.22 2.97
CA THR A 31 0.16 -10.44 1.77
C THR A 31 -0.59 -10.06 0.49
N LEU A 32 -1.85 -10.48 0.36
CA LEU A 32 -2.68 -10.19 -0.81
C LEU A 32 -2.91 -8.69 -1.00
N ARG A 33 -3.26 -7.95 0.06
CA ARG A 33 -3.47 -6.50 -0.05
C ARG A 33 -2.18 -5.78 -0.41
N LEU A 34 -1.03 -6.19 0.17
CA LEU A 34 0.27 -5.56 -0.10
C LEU A 34 0.71 -5.80 -1.54
N GLU A 35 0.63 -7.03 -2.04
CA GLU A 35 0.90 -7.36 -3.45
C GLU A 35 -0.02 -6.58 -4.41
N ALA A 36 -1.27 -6.32 -3.98
CA ALA A 36 -2.23 -5.50 -4.70
C ALA A 36 -1.97 -3.97 -4.57
N GLY A 37 -0.99 -3.55 -3.77
CA GLY A 37 -0.68 -2.14 -3.53
C GLY A 37 -1.74 -1.39 -2.72
N LEU A 38 -2.58 -2.11 -1.96
CA LEU A 38 -3.66 -1.52 -1.17
C LEU A 38 -3.18 -1.14 0.23
N CYS A 39 -3.57 0.06 0.68
CA CYS A 39 -3.27 0.55 2.02
C CYS A 39 -3.96 -0.28 3.11
N LEU A 40 -3.26 -0.43 4.22
CA LEU A 40 -3.84 -0.85 5.48
C LEU A 40 -3.96 0.38 6.39
N TYR A 41 -5.19 0.69 6.85
CA TYR A 41 -5.41 1.79 7.79
C TYR A 41 -4.73 1.49 9.12
N GLY A 42 -4.08 2.49 9.70
CA GLY A 42 -3.25 2.35 10.91
C GLY A 42 -1.77 2.07 10.61
N HIS A 43 -1.42 1.64 9.40
CA HIS A 43 -0.04 1.40 8.95
C HIS A 43 0.34 2.33 7.79
N ASP A 44 -0.28 2.12 6.62
CA ASP A 44 0.05 2.88 5.40
C ASP A 44 -0.65 4.24 5.35
N MET A 45 -1.73 4.41 6.06
CA MET A 45 -2.47 5.67 6.19
C MET A 45 -3.20 5.76 7.53
N ASP A 46 -3.38 6.99 7.98
CA ASP A 46 -4.12 7.36 9.18
C ASP A 46 -4.81 8.71 8.97
N ILE A 47 -5.34 9.31 10.04
CA ILE A 47 -6.00 10.64 10.01
C ILE A 47 -5.06 11.78 9.58
N ASN A 48 -3.73 11.60 9.63
CA ASN A 48 -2.74 12.61 9.28
C ASN A 48 -2.30 12.53 7.82
N LYS A 49 -2.62 11.44 7.11
CA LYS A 49 -2.26 11.22 5.71
C LYS A 49 -3.44 11.50 4.78
N SER A 50 -3.23 12.38 3.83
CA SER A 50 -4.24 12.65 2.81
C SER A 50 -4.30 11.53 1.75
N PRO A 51 -5.42 11.39 1.02
CA PRO A 51 -5.49 10.50 -0.14
C PRO A 51 -4.45 10.81 -1.24
N ILE A 52 -4.00 12.07 -1.34
CA ILE A 52 -2.98 12.45 -2.33
C ILE A 52 -1.61 11.95 -1.90
N GLU A 53 -1.23 12.17 -0.65
CA GLU A 53 0.01 11.62 -0.07
C GLU A 53 0.02 10.08 -0.12
N ALA A 54 -1.11 9.45 0.14
CA ALA A 54 -1.27 8.00 0.08
C ALA A 54 -1.33 7.42 -1.35
N ASN A 55 -1.19 8.27 -2.38
CA ASN A 55 -1.30 7.88 -3.80
C ASN A 55 -2.64 7.20 -4.13
N LEU A 56 -3.73 7.74 -3.56
CA LEU A 56 -5.11 7.27 -3.71
C LEU A 56 -6.01 8.29 -4.43
N LYS A 57 -5.45 9.22 -5.20
CA LYS A 57 -6.21 10.22 -5.96
C LYS A 57 -7.30 9.57 -6.83
N TRP A 58 -7.04 8.38 -7.35
CA TRP A 58 -7.97 7.61 -8.16
C TRP A 58 -9.27 7.22 -7.44
N ALA A 59 -9.25 7.17 -6.10
CA ALA A 59 -10.44 6.88 -5.28
C ALA A 59 -11.39 8.08 -5.14
N ILE A 60 -10.94 9.29 -5.49
CA ILE A 60 -11.76 10.50 -5.49
C ILE A 60 -12.29 10.69 -6.90
N SER A 61 -13.62 10.71 -7.07
CA SER A 61 -14.22 10.87 -8.39
C SER A 61 -13.84 12.24 -8.99
N LYS A 62 -13.70 12.30 -10.32
CA LYS A 62 -13.37 13.53 -11.03
C LYS A 62 -14.41 14.64 -10.78
N ASN A 63 -15.69 14.28 -10.73
CA ASN A 63 -16.77 15.25 -10.46
C ASN A 63 -16.62 15.86 -9.06
N ARG A 64 -16.32 15.05 -8.04
CA ARG A 64 -16.08 15.56 -6.68
C ARG A 64 -14.89 16.52 -6.61
N ILE A 65 -13.84 16.27 -7.37
CA ILE A 65 -12.69 17.18 -7.44
C ILE A 65 -13.08 18.51 -8.12
N LEU A 66 -13.94 18.48 -9.14
CA LEU A 66 -14.39 19.67 -9.86
C LEU A 66 -15.41 20.49 -9.07
N GLU A 67 -16.40 19.82 -8.49
CA GLU A 67 -17.50 20.46 -7.75
C GLU A 67 -17.07 20.96 -6.37
N GLY A 68 -16.14 20.25 -5.72
CA GLY A 68 -15.72 20.56 -4.36
C GLY A 68 -16.80 20.26 -3.32
N GLY A 69 -16.78 21.01 -2.21
CA GLY A 69 -17.84 20.97 -1.19
C GLY A 69 -17.81 19.78 -0.24
N PHE A 70 -16.79 18.93 -0.27
CA PHE A 70 -16.60 17.86 0.71
C PHE A 70 -15.56 18.23 1.78
N ILE A 71 -15.63 17.57 2.92
CA ILE A 71 -14.71 17.83 4.05
C ILE A 71 -13.26 17.56 3.59
N GLY A 72 -12.37 18.52 3.80
CA GLY A 72 -10.97 18.45 3.40
C GLY A 72 -10.69 18.86 1.95
N TYR A 73 -11.69 19.32 1.19
CA TYR A 73 -11.54 19.72 -0.21
C TYR A 73 -10.38 20.67 -0.46
N GLU A 74 -10.25 21.74 0.33
CA GLU A 74 -9.20 22.77 0.12
C GLU A 74 -7.78 22.17 0.24
N LYS A 75 -7.57 21.28 1.21
CA LYS A 75 -6.30 20.57 1.35
C LYS A 75 -6.04 19.66 0.15
N ILE A 76 -7.03 18.88 -0.26
CA ILE A 76 -6.93 17.96 -1.41
C ILE A 76 -6.65 18.72 -2.70
N LYS A 77 -7.39 19.80 -2.97
CA LYS A 77 -7.20 20.68 -4.12
C LYS A 77 -5.79 21.25 -4.16
N SER A 78 -5.35 21.86 -3.06
CA SER A 78 -4.00 22.42 -2.96
C SER A 78 -2.91 21.36 -3.21
N GLN A 79 -3.08 20.14 -2.71
CA GLN A 79 -2.13 19.04 -2.92
C GLN A 79 -2.14 18.50 -4.36
N ILE A 80 -3.30 18.55 -5.04
CA ILE A 80 -3.38 18.20 -6.46
C ILE A 80 -2.66 19.23 -7.33
N GLU A 81 -2.80 20.53 -7.00
CA GLU A 81 -2.24 21.65 -7.75
C GLU A 81 -0.73 21.86 -7.50
N LYS A 82 -0.31 21.78 -6.24
CA LYS A 82 1.06 22.10 -5.80
C LYS A 82 1.94 20.87 -5.59
N GLY A 83 1.35 19.68 -5.56
CA GLY A 83 2.02 18.44 -5.17
C GLY A 83 2.08 18.26 -3.66
N VAL A 84 2.73 17.18 -3.25
CA VAL A 84 2.94 16.80 -1.85
C VAL A 84 4.43 16.66 -1.57
N SER A 85 4.85 16.89 -0.33
CA SER A 85 6.26 16.75 0.09
C SER A 85 6.68 15.28 0.14
N LYS A 86 5.80 14.39 0.60
CA LYS A 86 6.02 12.94 0.65
C LYS A 86 4.86 12.23 -0.03
N ILE A 87 5.17 11.11 -0.67
CA ILE A 87 4.17 10.28 -1.36
C ILE A 87 4.45 8.81 -1.11
N ARG A 88 3.38 8.03 -1.00
CA ARG A 88 3.47 6.57 -0.87
C ARG A 88 3.85 5.94 -2.20
N VAL A 89 4.83 5.04 -2.15
CA VAL A 89 5.38 4.30 -3.29
C VAL A 89 5.46 2.81 -3.00
N GLY A 90 5.55 2.01 -4.05
CA GLY A 90 6.00 0.63 -3.97
C GLY A 90 7.52 0.58 -3.93
N ILE A 91 8.07 -0.38 -3.21
CA ILE A 91 9.52 -0.58 -3.07
C ILE A 91 9.81 -2.07 -3.20
N LYS A 92 10.76 -2.39 -4.05
CA LYS A 92 11.26 -3.76 -4.23
C LYS A 92 12.68 -3.84 -3.68
N PRO A 93 12.88 -4.49 -2.51
CA PRO A 93 14.22 -4.81 -2.02
C PRO A 93 14.93 -5.75 -3.00
N GLU A 94 16.24 -5.58 -3.18
CA GLU A 94 17.05 -6.55 -3.89
C GLU A 94 17.34 -7.76 -2.99
N GLY A 95 17.36 -8.96 -3.60
CA GLY A 95 17.59 -10.21 -2.88
C GLY A 95 16.39 -10.66 -2.05
N ARG A 96 16.64 -11.18 -0.83
CA ARG A 96 15.60 -11.79 0.03
C ARG A 96 15.30 -11.02 1.31
N ILE A 97 15.74 -9.77 1.39
CA ILE A 97 15.56 -8.95 2.60
C ILE A 97 14.11 -8.45 2.68
N ILE A 98 13.48 -8.68 3.82
CA ILE A 98 12.15 -8.16 4.12
C ILE A 98 12.32 -6.91 4.98
N ALA A 99 11.97 -5.75 4.42
CA ALA A 99 11.89 -4.49 5.13
C ALA A 99 10.50 -4.35 5.77
N ARG A 100 10.47 -4.30 7.09
CA ARG A 100 9.22 -4.17 7.84
C ARG A 100 8.90 -2.70 8.12
N GLU A 101 7.70 -2.47 8.66
CA GLU A 101 7.28 -1.16 9.15
C GLU A 101 8.40 -0.48 9.98
N LYS A 102 8.53 0.85 9.83
CA LYS A 102 9.55 1.70 10.47
C LYS A 102 10.98 1.46 9.98
N THR A 103 11.19 0.70 8.91
CA THR A 103 12.49 0.63 8.23
C THR A 103 12.76 1.96 7.52
N SER A 104 13.88 2.60 7.83
CA SER A 104 14.31 3.85 7.18
C SER A 104 14.71 3.63 5.73
N ILE A 105 14.38 4.60 4.88
CA ILE A 105 14.72 4.62 3.46
C ILE A 105 15.74 5.73 3.23
N PHE A 106 16.86 5.40 2.57
CA PHE A 106 17.94 6.32 2.27
C PHE A 106 18.13 6.47 0.75
N SER A 107 18.57 7.66 0.34
CA SER A 107 19.06 7.92 -1.02
C SER A 107 20.46 7.34 -1.23
N GLU A 108 20.96 7.41 -2.48
CA GLU A 108 22.35 7.05 -2.81
C GLU A 108 23.38 7.94 -2.07
N ASP A 109 23.03 9.19 -1.77
CA ASP A 109 23.84 10.15 -1.00
C ASP A 109 23.71 9.99 0.52
N ASP A 110 23.16 8.87 0.98
CA ASP A 110 23.02 8.55 2.40
C ASP A 110 22.05 9.46 3.17
N LYS A 111 21.19 10.19 2.51
CA LYS A 111 20.13 11.01 3.11
C LYS A 111 18.94 10.13 3.47
N ASN A 112 18.42 10.23 4.71
CA ASN A 112 17.11 9.63 5.04
C ASN A 112 16.01 10.39 4.29
N ILE A 113 15.32 9.69 3.38
CA ILE A 113 14.28 10.24 2.51
C ILE A 113 12.87 9.73 2.83
N GLY A 114 12.77 8.78 3.76
CA GLY A 114 11.46 8.20 4.07
C GLY A 114 11.49 6.99 4.97
N GLU A 115 10.35 6.31 5.03
CA GLU A 115 10.14 5.16 5.91
C GLU A 115 9.17 4.15 5.28
N ILE A 116 9.42 2.86 5.52
CA ILE A 116 8.52 1.76 5.17
C ILE A 116 7.33 1.73 6.13
N THR A 117 6.13 1.59 5.59
CA THR A 117 4.89 1.44 6.35
C THR A 117 4.37 0.01 6.35
N SER A 118 4.65 -0.75 5.30
CA SER A 118 4.27 -2.16 5.18
C SER A 118 5.31 -2.92 4.37
N GLY A 119 5.65 -4.13 4.79
CA GLY A 119 6.56 -4.98 4.02
C GLY A 119 6.49 -6.45 4.41
N THR A 120 6.54 -7.30 3.40
CA THR A 120 6.49 -8.75 3.55
C THR A 120 7.17 -9.46 2.38
N PHE A 121 7.23 -10.78 2.45
CA PHE A 121 7.46 -11.61 1.26
C PHE A 121 6.13 -11.81 0.53
N GLY A 122 6.07 -11.46 -0.75
CA GLY A 122 4.89 -11.63 -1.60
C GLY A 122 4.85 -13.05 -2.21
N PRO A 123 3.92 -13.92 -1.80
CA PRO A 123 3.84 -15.28 -2.32
C PRO A 123 3.55 -15.36 -3.82
N SER A 124 2.75 -14.42 -4.35
CA SER A 124 2.38 -14.41 -5.78
C SER A 124 3.51 -13.86 -6.64
N VAL A 125 4.24 -12.85 -6.17
CA VAL A 125 5.38 -12.27 -6.90
C VAL A 125 6.70 -12.99 -6.60
N GLN A 126 6.72 -13.92 -5.63
CA GLN A 126 7.89 -14.70 -5.19
C GLN A 126 9.10 -13.84 -4.81
N ALA A 127 8.84 -12.66 -4.24
CA ALA A 127 9.87 -11.69 -3.87
C ALA A 127 9.45 -10.84 -2.67
N PRO A 128 10.40 -10.25 -1.93
CA PRO A 128 10.09 -9.21 -0.95
C PRO A 128 9.46 -7.99 -1.64
N VAL A 129 8.42 -7.46 -1.01
CA VAL A 129 7.72 -6.25 -1.44
C VAL A 129 7.43 -5.38 -0.24
N ALA A 130 7.49 -4.07 -0.43
CA ALA A 130 7.21 -3.10 0.62
C ALA A 130 6.50 -1.87 0.06
N MET A 131 5.77 -1.18 0.92
CA MET A 131 5.25 0.16 0.65
C MET A 131 5.77 1.10 1.73
N GLY A 132 5.94 2.36 1.37
CA GLY A 132 6.39 3.38 2.29
C GLY A 132 6.24 4.77 1.70
N TYR A 133 6.55 5.76 2.50
CA TYR A 133 6.56 7.16 2.06
C TYR A 133 7.98 7.63 1.82
N VAL A 134 8.19 8.26 0.70
CA VAL A 134 9.45 8.93 0.36
C VAL A 134 9.21 10.40 0.04
N GLU A 135 10.24 11.24 0.18
CA GLU A 135 10.22 12.60 -0.39
C GLU A 135 9.85 12.51 -1.88
N ASN A 136 8.96 13.40 -2.33
CA ASN A 136 8.38 13.31 -3.68
C ASN A 136 9.45 13.37 -4.80
N SER A 137 10.56 14.03 -4.58
CA SER A 137 11.70 14.08 -5.50
C SER A 137 12.35 12.71 -5.78
N PHE A 138 12.15 11.73 -4.90
CA PHE A 138 12.66 10.35 -5.02
C PHE A 138 11.58 9.35 -5.42
N SER A 139 10.37 9.78 -5.74
CA SER A 139 9.24 8.89 -6.01
C SER A 139 9.20 8.29 -7.42
N LYS A 140 10.12 8.70 -8.30
CA LYS A 140 10.18 8.20 -9.68
C LYS A 140 10.48 6.70 -9.68
N ILE A 141 9.75 5.95 -10.53
CA ILE A 141 9.98 4.51 -10.72
C ILE A 141 11.42 4.28 -11.17
N ASP A 142 12.00 3.16 -10.72
CA ASP A 142 13.39 2.73 -10.91
C ASP A 142 14.44 3.61 -10.21
N THR A 143 14.01 4.57 -9.36
CA THR A 143 14.94 5.27 -8.47
C THR A 143 15.54 4.29 -7.48
N LYS A 144 16.88 4.27 -7.40
CA LYS A 144 17.62 3.45 -6.44
C LYS A 144 17.55 4.07 -5.06
N VAL A 145 17.31 3.23 -4.08
CA VAL A 145 17.22 3.60 -2.66
C VAL A 145 17.87 2.51 -1.81
N PHE A 146 18.09 2.78 -0.54
CA PHE A 146 18.63 1.80 0.42
C PHE A 146 17.69 1.68 1.61
N LEU A 147 17.52 0.45 2.10
CA LEU A 147 16.69 0.13 3.26
C LEU A 147 17.58 -0.30 4.42
N GLU A 148 17.46 0.37 5.56
CA GLU A 148 18.26 0.04 6.73
C GLU A 148 17.59 -1.04 7.57
N VAL A 149 18.04 -2.28 7.41
CA VAL A 149 17.54 -3.43 8.17
C VAL A 149 18.64 -3.93 9.11
N ARG A 150 18.37 -3.91 10.42
CA ARG A 150 19.32 -4.35 11.46
C ARG A 150 20.68 -3.66 11.36
N GLY A 151 20.69 -2.35 11.12
CA GLY A 151 21.92 -1.54 11.03
C GLY A 151 22.74 -1.75 9.75
N LYS A 152 22.19 -2.42 8.75
CA LYS A 152 22.83 -2.61 7.44
C LYS A 152 21.92 -2.06 6.34
N LYS A 153 22.52 -1.41 5.34
CA LYS A 153 21.82 -0.87 4.17
C LYS A 153 21.79 -1.90 3.05
N TYR A 154 20.60 -2.13 2.53
CA TYR A 154 20.33 -3.05 1.45
C TYR A 154 19.73 -2.30 0.27
N PRO A 155 20.21 -2.53 -0.96
CA PRO A 155 19.69 -1.86 -2.12
C PRO A 155 18.24 -2.26 -2.40
N ALA A 156 17.49 -1.30 -2.91
CA ALA A 156 16.10 -1.46 -3.33
C ALA A 156 15.80 -0.46 -4.45
N ILE A 157 14.68 -0.65 -5.12
CA ILE A 157 14.20 0.27 -6.16
C ILE A 157 12.76 0.71 -5.88
N ILE A 158 12.46 1.96 -6.21
CA ILE A 158 11.07 2.44 -6.27
C ILE A 158 10.35 1.72 -7.40
N SER A 159 9.16 1.21 -7.14
CA SER A 159 8.42 0.34 -8.04
C SER A 159 6.98 0.81 -8.23
N ASN A 160 6.41 0.43 -9.35
CA ASN A 160 4.98 0.56 -9.60
C ASN A 160 4.14 -0.24 -8.59
N LEU A 161 2.95 0.24 -8.35
CA LEU A 161 1.86 -0.48 -7.69
C LEU A 161 0.74 -0.75 -8.72
N PRO A 162 0.10 -1.90 -8.71
CA PRO A 162 0.32 -3.06 -7.84
C PRO A 162 1.60 -3.84 -8.19
N PHE A 163 2.17 -4.56 -7.22
CA PHE A 163 3.28 -5.48 -7.49
C PHE A 163 2.84 -6.70 -8.30
N TYR A 164 1.62 -7.18 -8.04
CA TYR A 164 0.98 -8.27 -8.76
C TYR A 164 -0.19 -7.74 -9.59
N LYS A 165 -0.13 -7.91 -10.92
CA LYS A 165 -1.21 -7.52 -11.82
C LYS A 165 -2.38 -8.49 -11.66
N LYS A 166 -3.51 -7.96 -11.23
CA LYS A 166 -4.74 -8.73 -11.03
C LYS A 166 -5.33 -9.17 -12.38
N SER A 167 -5.80 -10.42 -12.42
CA SER A 167 -6.48 -10.98 -13.60
C SER A 167 -7.85 -11.57 -13.27
N TYR A 168 -8.41 -11.26 -12.09
CA TYR A 168 -9.69 -11.84 -11.67
C TYR A 168 -10.92 -11.21 -12.32
N VAL A 169 -10.81 -10.00 -12.84
CA VAL A 169 -11.83 -9.47 -13.74
C VAL A 169 -11.49 -10.02 -15.13
N LYS A 170 -12.03 -11.16 -15.47
CA LYS A 170 -12.02 -11.63 -16.86
C LYS A 170 -12.92 -10.68 -17.64
N GLY A 171 -12.34 -9.65 -18.22
CA GLY A 171 -12.96 -8.98 -19.33
C GLY A 171 -13.25 -10.04 -20.36
N VAL A 172 -14.48 -10.09 -20.86
CA VAL A 172 -14.82 -10.90 -22.01
C VAL A 172 -13.83 -10.47 -23.09
N SER A 173 -12.80 -11.29 -23.32
CA SER A 173 -11.98 -11.17 -24.51
C SER A 173 -12.92 -11.42 -25.70
N LYS A 174 -13.29 -10.34 -26.37
CA LYS A 174 -13.82 -10.40 -27.73
C LYS A 174 -12.68 -10.57 -28.71
#